data_0dab2fc62126994a155a4c6031c1cd56
#
_entry.id   0dab2fc62126994a155a4c6031c1cd56
#
_cell.length_a   1.000
_cell.length_b   1.000
_cell.length_c   1.000
_cell.angle_alpha   90.00
_cell.angle_beta   90.00
_cell.angle_gamma   90.00
#
_symmetry.space_group_name_H-M   'P 1'
#
loop_
_entity.id
_entity.type
_entity.pdbx_description
1 polymer ?
#
loop_
_entity_poly.entity_id
_entity_poly.type
_entity_poly.pdbx_seq_one_letter_code
_entity_poly.pdbx_strand_id
1 'polypeptide(L)'
;MEKFTDYLKEKLQNEKILAGYINEALEQYFVDHNKELFLATLKEAIIARGGIAKISKEAHINRQHIYKMLSSKGNTSFGNIGSLLNALGLQLKSRSMCVLN
;
A
#
# COMPACT_ATOMS: atom_id res chain seq x y z
N MET A 1 18.76 -0.96 -15.10
CA MET A 1 18.44 -1.11 -14.80
C MET A 1 17.39 -1.07 -14.13
N GLU A 2 16.71 -0.88 -13.88
CA GLU A 2 15.76 -0.91 -13.38
C GLU A 2 15.09 -2.01 -13.45
N LYS A 3 15.57 -2.93 -13.43
CA LYS A 3 14.96 -4.10 -13.66
C LYS A 3 14.13 -4.54 -12.55
N PHE A 4 14.47 -4.29 -11.29
CA PHE A 4 13.63 -4.72 -10.16
C PHE A 4 12.32 -3.94 -10.18
N THR A 5 12.38 -2.67 -10.49
CA THR A 5 11.18 -1.84 -10.55
C THR A 5 10.25 -2.31 -11.67
N ASP A 6 10.80 -2.66 -12.84
CA ASP A 6 9.98 -3.14 -13.93
C ASP A 6 9.37 -4.49 -13.59
N TYR A 7 10.14 -5.35 -12.95
CA TYR A 7 9.66 -6.66 -12.56
C TYR A 7 8.50 -6.50 -11.56
N LEU A 8 8.67 -5.64 -10.57
CA LEU A 8 7.66 -5.42 -9.57
C LEU A 8 6.40 -4.84 -10.19
N LYS A 9 6.55 -3.89 -11.10
CA LYS A 9 5.42 -3.29 -11.75
C LYS A 9 4.61 -4.34 -12.50
N GLU A 10 5.29 -5.22 -13.18
CA GLU A 10 4.60 -6.25 -13.92
C GLU A 10 3.87 -7.22 -12.99
N LYS A 11 4.53 -7.64 -11.91
CA LYS A 11 3.93 -8.58 -10.99
C LYS A 11 2.74 -8.00 -10.26
N LEU A 12 2.81 -6.74 -9.90
CA LEU A 12 1.74 -6.13 -9.13
C LEU A 12 0.50 -5.79 -9.95
N GLN A 13 0.52 -6.07 -11.27
CA GLN A 13 -0.71 -5.98 -12.03
C GLN A 13 -1.64 -7.14 -11.68
N ASN A 14 -1.13 -8.21 -11.13
CA ASN A 14 -1.94 -9.33 -10.69
C ASN A 14 -2.49 -8.99 -9.31
N GLU A 15 -3.81 -9.01 -9.16
CA GLU A 15 -4.43 -8.58 -7.92
C GLU A 15 -4.11 -9.47 -6.75
N LYS A 16 -3.94 -10.76 -6.97
CA LYS A 16 -3.60 -11.64 -5.87
C LYS A 16 -2.19 -11.38 -5.39
N ILE A 17 -1.28 -11.12 -6.32
CA ILE A 17 0.09 -10.80 -5.96
C ILE A 17 0.15 -9.47 -5.24
N LEU A 18 -0.63 -8.49 -5.71
CA LEU A 18 -0.68 -7.20 -5.07
C LEU A 18 -1.19 -7.34 -3.62
N ALA A 19 -2.26 -8.10 -3.44
CA ALA A 19 -2.81 -8.29 -2.11
C ALA A 19 -1.79 -8.96 -1.18
N GLY A 20 -1.07 -9.96 -1.69
CA GLY A 20 -0.04 -10.62 -0.90
C GLY A 20 1.11 -9.70 -0.54
N TYR A 21 1.48 -8.83 -1.47
CA TYR A 21 2.55 -7.87 -1.26
C TYR A 21 2.19 -6.92 -0.11
N ILE A 22 0.96 -6.40 -0.13
CA ILE A 22 0.50 -5.51 0.91
C ILE A 22 0.30 -6.25 2.23
N ASN A 23 -0.24 -7.47 2.18
CA ASN A 23 -0.43 -8.24 3.40
C ASN A 23 0.89 -8.53 4.08
N GLU A 24 1.92 -8.83 3.32
CA GLU A 24 3.20 -9.09 3.91
C GLU A 24 3.75 -7.84 4.58
N ALA A 25 3.56 -6.70 3.97
CA ALA A 25 4.00 -5.45 4.56
C ALA A 25 3.24 -5.14 5.84
N LEU A 26 1.94 -5.44 5.87
CA LEU A 26 1.16 -5.23 7.07
C LEU A 26 1.59 -6.16 8.20
N GLU A 27 1.85 -7.42 7.86
CA GLU A 27 2.30 -8.37 8.87
C GLU A 27 3.63 -7.95 9.45
N GLN A 28 4.52 -7.47 8.61
CA GLN A 28 5.81 -7.02 9.06
C GLN A 28 5.66 -5.79 9.97
N TYR A 29 4.72 -4.92 9.64
CA TYR A 29 4.47 -3.75 10.47
C TYR A 29 4.04 -4.17 11.88
N PHE A 30 3.22 -5.21 11.99
CA PHE A 30 2.78 -5.65 13.31
C PHE A 30 3.91 -6.28 14.11
N VAL A 31 4.99 -6.71 13.45
CA VAL A 31 6.13 -7.24 14.14
C VAL A 31 7.07 -6.13 14.61
N ASP A 32 7.42 -5.22 13.73
CA ASP A 32 8.45 -4.23 14.03
C ASP A 32 7.94 -2.79 14.17
N HIS A 33 6.67 -2.57 13.88
CA HIS A 33 6.06 -1.24 13.94
C HIS A 33 6.81 -0.21 13.10
N ASN A 34 7.45 -0.65 12.04
CA ASN A 34 8.18 0.25 11.17
C ASN A 34 7.23 0.85 10.14
N LYS A 35 6.64 1.99 10.49
CA LYS A 35 5.70 2.67 9.64
C LYS A 35 6.33 3.10 8.33
N GLU A 36 7.59 3.51 8.37
CA GLU A 36 8.26 3.99 7.17
C GLU A 36 8.37 2.91 6.11
N LEU A 37 8.67 1.70 6.55
CA LEU A 37 8.79 0.60 5.62
C LEU A 37 7.44 0.26 4.99
N PHE A 38 6.38 0.24 5.81
CA PHE A 38 5.05 -0.03 5.28
C PHE A 38 4.64 1.05 4.27
N LEU A 39 4.90 2.32 4.59
CA LEU A 39 4.53 3.40 3.68
C LEU A 39 5.34 3.35 2.38
N ALA A 40 6.60 2.94 2.47
CA ALA A 40 7.42 2.79 1.27
C ALA A 40 6.86 1.67 0.38
N THR A 41 6.43 0.57 1.00
CA THR A 41 5.84 -0.53 0.25
C THR A 41 4.53 -0.08 -0.42
N LEU A 42 3.71 0.67 0.30
CA LEU A 42 2.47 1.16 -0.25
C LEU A 42 2.74 2.10 -1.43
N LYS A 43 3.77 2.93 -1.32
CA LYS A 43 4.13 3.81 -2.41
C LYS A 43 4.55 3.04 -3.65
N GLU A 44 5.32 1.97 -3.47
CA GLU A 44 5.72 1.13 -4.60
C GLU A 44 4.50 0.51 -5.28
N ALA A 45 3.55 0.07 -4.48
CA ALA A 45 2.34 -0.52 -5.04
C ALA A 45 1.55 0.52 -5.84
N ILE A 46 1.46 1.74 -5.33
CA ILE A 46 0.74 2.81 -6.02
C ILE A 46 1.43 3.11 -7.35
N ILE A 47 2.75 3.21 -7.34
CA ILE A 47 3.49 3.49 -8.56
C ILE A 47 3.27 2.37 -9.58
N ALA A 48 3.29 1.13 -9.11
CA ALA A 48 3.11 -0.01 -10.00
C ALA A 48 1.71 -0.06 -10.61
N ARG A 49 0.71 0.45 -9.91
CA ARG A 49 -0.67 0.37 -10.37
C ARG A 49 -1.16 1.63 -11.03
N GLY A 50 -0.28 2.44 -11.54
CA GLY A 50 -0.69 3.59 -12.34
C GLY A 50 -0.17 4.92 -11.86
N GLY A 51 0.44 4.96 -10.71
CA GLY A 51 1.06 6.18 -10.21
C GLY A 51 0.13 6.98 -9.32
N ILE A 52 0.71 7.96 -8.66
CA ILE A 52 -0.02 8.75 -7.68
C ILE A 52 -1.14 9.55 -8.31
N ALA A 53 -0.95 10.03 -9.55
CA ALA A 53 -2.00 10.81 -10.20
C ALA A 53 -3.27 9.97 -10.41
N LYS A 54 -3.10 8.73 -10.84
CA LYS A 54 -4.24 7.87 -11.06
C LYS A 54 -4.92 7.51 -9.74
N ILE A 55 -4.14 7.16 -8.74
CA ILE A 55 -4.69 6.77 -7.45
C ILE A 55 -5.35 7.96 -6.76
N SER A 56 -4.79 9.16 -6.93
CA SER A 56 -5.38 10.37 -6.39
C SER A 56 -6.81 10.55 -6.92
N LYS A 57 -6.97 10.33 -8.22
CA LYS A 57 -8.26 10.49 -8.80
C LYS A 57 -9.22 9.45 -8.28
N GLU A 58 -8.81 8.21 -8.18
CA GLU A 58 -9.68 7.15 -7.73
C GLU A 58 -9.99 7.21 -6.24
N ALA A 59 -9.04 7.66 -5.44
CA ALA A 59 -9.26 7.74 -4.00
C ALA A 59 -9.91 9.05 -3.58
N HIS A 60 -10.01 10.00 -4.51
CA HIS A 60 -10.52 11.35 -4.23
C HIS A 60 -9.68 12.02 -3.15
N ILE A 61 -8.37 11.87 -3.23
CA ILE A 61 -7.45 12.50 -2.31
C ILE A 61 -6.47 13.32 -3.15
N ASN A 62 -6.23 14.55 -2.72
CA ASN A 62 -5.30 15.42 -3.41
C ASN A 62 -3.91 14.80 -3.48
N ARG A 63 -3.24 14.94 -4.62
CA ARG A 63 -1.93 14.33 -4.82
C ARG A 63 -0.91 14.76 -3.78
N GLN A 64 -0.91 16.03 -3.45
CA GLN A 64 0.04 16.51 -2.46
C GLN A 64 -0.22 15.91 -1.10
N HIS A 65 -1.48 15.67 -0.79
CA HIS A 65 -1.83 15.02 0.46
C HIS A 65 -1.33 13.57 0.45
N ILE A 66 -1.42 12.89 -0.69
CA ILE A 66 -0.92 11.53 -0.78
C ILE A 66 0.60 11.53 -0.58
N TYR A 67 1.32 12.46 -1.18
CA TYR A 67 2.76 12.54 -0.97
C TYR A 67 3.08 12.72 0.51
N LYS A 68 2.31 13.55 1.21
CA LYS A 68 2.52 13.74 2.62
C LYS A 68 2.21 12.48 3.40
N MET A 69 1.14 11.79 3.07
CA MET A 69 0.76 10.57 3.75
C MET A 69 1.83 9.50 3.63
N LEU A 70 2.48 9.44 2.49
CA LEU A 70 3.48 8.41 2.24
C LEU A 70 4.88 8.80 2.72
N SER A 71 5.04 10.00 3.20
CA SER A 71 6.33 10.42 3.69
C SER A 71 6.53 9.87 5.10
N SER A 72 7.75 9.60 5.46
CA SER A 72 8.04 9.02 6.76
C SER A 72 7.70 9.95 7.90
N LYS A 73 7.55 11.24 7.62
CA LYS A 73 7.21 12.19 8.65
C LYS A 73 5.75 12.51 8.71
N GLY A 74 4.96 11.97 7.83
CA GLY A 74 3.55 12.28 7.81
C GLY A 74 2.77 11.49 8.81
N ASN A 75 1.66 12.07 9.26
CA ASN A 75 0.74 11.34 10.07
C ASN A 75 -0.40 10.94 9.19
N THR A 76 -0.61 9.67 9.02
CA THR A 76 -1.61 9.15 8.11
C THR A 76 -2.73 8.52 8.90
N SER A 77 -3.94 8.92 8.64
CA SER A 77 -5.07 8.35 9.33
C SER A 77 -5.40 6.97 8.77
N PHE A 78 -6.04 6.18 9.60
CA PHE A 78 -6.48 4.86 9.18
C PHE A 78 -7.44 4.98 8.00
N GLY A 79 -8.31 5.98 8.02
CA GLY A 79 -9.23 6.18 6.91
C GLY A 79 -8.53 6.47 5.61
N ASN A 80 -7.46 7.26 5.65
CA ASN A 80 -6.73 7.58 4.44
C ASN A 80 -6.00 6.34 3.89
N ILE A 81 -5.46 5.52 4.77
CA ILE A 81 -4.82 4.29 4.33
C ILE A 81 -5.88 3.40 3.66
N GLY A 82 -7.05 3.30 4.28
CA GLY A 82 -8.13 2.51 3.71
C GLY A 82 -8.55 3.00 2.34
N SER A 83 -8.60 4.33 2.16
CA SER A 83 -8.96 4.89 0.87
C SER A 83 -7.93 4.57 -0.20
N LEU A 84 -6.65 4.62 0.16
CA LEU A 84 -5.61 4.29 -0.80
C LEU A 84 -5.66 2.80 -1.18
N LEU A 85 -5.88 1.94 -0.20
CA LEU A 85 -5.99 0.52 -0.50
C LEU A 85 -7.20 0.23 -1.36
N ASN A 86 -8.31 0.90 -1.07
CA ASN A 86 -9.50 0.71 -1.85
C ASN A 86 -9.29 1.15 -3.30
N ALA A 87 -8.58 2.24 -3.50
CA ALA A 87 -8.27 2.69 -4.85
C ALA A 87 -7.36 1.70 -5.58
N LEU A 88 -6.61 0.89 -4.85
CA LEU A 88 -5.80 -0.15 -5.44
C LEU A 88 -6.60 -1.43 -5.67
N GLY A 89 -7.86 -1.43 -5.31
CA GLY A 89 -8.70 -2.61 -5.48
C GLY A 89 -8.64 -3.57 -4.30
N LEU A 90 -8.16 -3.10 -3.17
CA LEU A 90 -7.99 -3.94 -2.00
C LEU A 90 -8.89 -3.54 -0.86
N GLN A 91 -9.05 -4.43 0.09
CA GLN A 91 -9.86 -4.20 1.23
C GLN A 91 -9.14 -4.69 2.45
N LEU A 92 -9.23 -3.98 3.54
CA LEU A 92 -8.65 -4.45 4.78
C LEU A 92 -9.63 -5.40 5.44
N LYS A 93 -9.13 -6.51 5.91
CA LYS A 93 -9.95 -7.47 6.61
C LYS A 93 -9.21 -7.90 7.84
N SER A 94 -9.91 -8.07 8.92
CA SER A 94 -9.29 -8.58 10.13
C SER A 94 -9.40 -10.08 10.13
N ARG A 95 -8.49 -10.71 10.84
CA ARG A 95 -8.49 -12.14 10.97
C ARG A 95 -8.14 -12.46 12.41
N SER A 96 -8.77 -13.44 12.97
CA SER A 96 -8.49 -13.80 14.34
C SER A 96 -7.08 -14.30 14.51
N MET A 97 -6.45 -13.89 15.59
CA MET A 97 -5.13 -14.37 15.87
C MET A 97 -5.19 -15.70 16.58
N CYS A 98 -6.33 -16.13 17.00
CA CYS A 98 -6.46 -17.41 17.62
C CYS A 98 -6.42 -18.42 16.59
N VAL A 99 -5.37 -19.13 16.57
CA VAL A 99 -5.29 -20.04 15.57
C VAL A 99 -5.55 -21.31 15.87
N LEU A 100 -6.16 -21.54 16.80
CA LEU A 100 -6.52 -22.78 16.96
C LEU A 100 -7.27 -23.12 16.07
N ASN A 101 -7.46 -22.54 15.45
CA ASN A 101 -8.19 -22.87 14.49
C ASN A 101 -7.57 -23.00 13.57
#